data_9ce9f2d6830d2bce8cc96ebc7d522553
#
_entry.id   9ce9f2d6830d2bce8cc96ebc7d522553
#
_cell.length_a   1.000
_cell.length_b   1.000
_cell.length_c   1.000
_cell.angle_alpha   90.00
_cell.angle_beta   90.00
_cell.angle_gamma   90.00
#
_symmetry.space_group_name_H-M   'P 1'
#
loop_
_entity.id
_entity.type
_entity.pdbx_description
1 polymer ?
#
loop_
_entity_poly.entity_id
_entity_poly.type
_entity_poly.pdbx_seq_one_letter_code
_entity_poly.pdbx_strand_id
1 'polypeptide(L)'
;MQIDELQAVFRYCARCGVDHLEIVDDHRLFCPDCNFEYFHNVATAVGALIISRKGLLLLEREKEPARGKFSLPGGFVDPGETLEEALLRECEEEIGWKADRKALEYFCSFPNTYRYKEVLYYTCDIFYIIKQDTFDAANLYRDPLEVSSLRIVPLTEIQSETLAFESTRKAVAMLLKTNG
;
A
#
# COMPACT_ATOMS: atom_id res chain seq x y z
N MET A 1 13.26 5.82 10.61
CA MET A 1 14.27 4.89 10.03
C MET A 1 15.57 5.20 10.72
N GLN A 2 16.30 4.18 11.13
CA GLN A 2 17.63 4.43 11.65
C GLN A 2 18.53 4.75 10.45
N ILE A 3 19.34 5.78 10.55
CA ILE A 3 20.32 6.22 9.53
C ILE A 3 21.14 5.03 9.02
N ASP A 4 21.47 4.11 9.92
CA ASP A 4 22.22 2.88 9.62
C ASP A 4 21.56 1.96 8.57
N GLU A 5 20.22 1.89 8.51
CA GLU A 5 19.50 1.04 7.55
C GLU A 5 19.58 1.60 6.12
N LEU A 6 19.44 2.91 5.94
CA LEU A 6 19.54 3.52 4.61
C LEU A 6 20.98 3.46 4.08
N GLN A 7 21.96 3.69 4.96
CA GLN A 7 23.38 3.63 4.62
C GLN A 7 23.85 2.20 4.27
N ALA A 8 23.27 1.18 4.90
CA ALA A 8 23.58 -0.21 4.56
C ALA A 8 23.14 -0.59 3.14
N VAL A 9 22.00 -0.01 2.66
CA VAL A 9 21.46 -0.25 1.32
C VAL A 9 22.16 0.61 0.27
N PHE A 10 22.35 1.91 0.54
CA PHE A 10 22.96 2.87 -0.37
C PHE A 10 24.42 3.12 0.00
N ARG A 11 25.23 2.10 -0.21
CA ARG A 11 26.65 2.13 0.18
C ARG A 11 27.51 2.98 -0.75
N TYR A 12 27.20 2.97 -2.04
CA TYR A 12 28.01 3.62 -3.08
C TYR A 12 27.26 4.76 -3.76
N CYS A 13 27.98 5.82 -4.09
CA CYS A 13 27.45 6.91 -4.90
C CYS A 13 27.06 6.40 -6.30
N ALA A 14 25.82 6.59 -6.71
CA ALA A 14 25.32 6.16 -8.01
C ALA A 14 25.99 6.90 -9.18
N ARG A 15 26.63 8.06 -8.92
CA ARG A 15 27.28 8.88 -9.95
C ARG A 15 28.78 8.60 -10.08
N CYS A 16 29.53 8.54 -8.96
CA CYS A 16 30.99 8.42 -9.02
C CYS A 16 31.55 7.14 -8.38
N GLY A 17 30.69 6.31 -7.77
CA GLY A 17 31.07 5.01 -7.19
C GLY A 17 31.81 5.06 -5.86
N VAL A 18 32.01 6.24 -5.26
CA VAL A 18 32.64 6.34 -3.95
C VAL A 18 31.77 5.68 -2.87
N ASP A 19 32.39 5.13 -1.85
CA ASP A 19 31.74 4.32 -0.81
C ASP A 19 31.40 5.08 0.48
N HIS A 20 31.43 6.41 0.44
CA HIS A 20 31.03 7.26 1.57
C HIS A 20 29.99 8.29 1.16
N LEU A 21 28.73 7.92 1.35
CA LEU A 21 27.59 8.80 1.21
C LEU A 21 27.19 9.34 2.59
N GLU A 22 26.92 10.64 2.65
CA GLU A 22 26.32 11.26 3.83
C GLU A 22 24.79 11.17 3.74
N ILE A 23 24.17 10.77 4.87
CA ILE A 23 22.70 10.80 4.97
C ILE A 23 22.33 12.08 5.71
N VAL A 24 21.54 12.91 5.05
CA VAL A 24 21.06 14.18 5.56
C VAL A 24 19.54 14.14 5.67
N ASP A 25 19.01 14.60 6.79
CA ASP A 25 17.56 14.69 7.03
C ASP A 25 16.81 13.34 6.86
N ASP A 26 17.44 12.22 7.20
CA ASP A 26 16.94 10.85 7.19
C ASP A 26 16.46 10.30 5.82
N HIS A 27 16.51 11.08 4.75
CA HIS A 27 16.02 10.69 3.43
C HIS A 27 16.82 11.24 2.25
N ARG A 28 17.78 12.13 2.47
CA ARG A 28 18.65 12.69 1.45
C ARG A 28 20.04 12.07 1.53
N LEU A 29 20.50 11.47 0.44
CA LEU A 29 21.87 10.98 0.29
C LEU A 29 22.69 12.03 -0.46
N PHE A 30 23.79 12.45 0.11
CA PHE A 30 24.72 13.41 -0.46
C PHE A 30 26.10 12.80 -0.66
N CYS A 31 26.70 13.02 -1.81
CA CYS A 31 28.07 12.62 -2.09
C CYS A 31 28.98 13.85 -2.03
N PRO A 32 29.91 13.92 -1.06
CA PRO A 32 30.83 15.08 -0.94
C PRO A 32 31.85 15.15 -2.08
N ASP A 33 32.18 14.03 -2.74
CA ASP A 33 33.18 13.98 -3.79
C ASP A 33 32.69 14.55 -5.13
N CYS A 34 31.42 14.33 -5.47
CA CYS A 34 30.89 14.76 -6.78
C CYS A 34 29.64 15.64 -6.68
N ASN A 35 29.21 16.02 -5.48
CA ASN A 35 28.00 16.81 -5.20
C ASN A 35 26.73 16.19 -5.77
N PHE A 36 26.66 14.87 -5.90
CA PHE A 36 25.44 14.17 -6.27
C PHE A 36 24.50 14.12 -5.07
N GLU A 37 23.23 14.45 -5.30
CA GLU A 37 22.17 14.30 -4.32
C GLU A 37 21.09 13.34 -4.82
N TYR A 38 20.60 12.49 -3.92
CA TYR A 38 19.46 11.62 -4.16
C TYR A 38 18.52 11.68 -2.98
N PHE A 39 17.22 11.81 -3.26
CA PHE A 39 16.19 11.83 -2.25
C PHE A 39 15.44 10.50 -2.24
N HIS A 40 15.50 9.80 -1.12
CA HIS A 40 14.66 8.64 -0.89
C HIS A 40 13.24 9.11 -0.53
N ASN A 41 12.50 9.49 -1.57
CA ASN A 41 11.18 10.10 -1.45
C ASN A 41 10.14 9.13 -0.91
N VAL A 42 9.07 9.69 -0.35
CA VAL A 42 7.87 8.94 0.05
C VAL A 42 7.21 8.36 -1.20
N ALA A 43 7.06 7.03 -1.24
CA ALA A 43 6.34 6.36 -2.31
C ALA A 43 4.82 6.51 -2.09
N THR A 44 4.08 6.54 -3.18
CA THR A 44 2.61 6.61 -3.14
C THR A 44 2.01 5.23 -3.32
N ALA A 45 1.04 4.88 -2.47
CA ALA A 45 0.25 3.66 -2.60
C ALA A 45 -1.24 3.96 -2.49
N VAL A 46 -2.06 3.11 -3.08
CA VAL A 46 -3.52 3.23 -3.08
C VAL A 46 -4.18 1.99 -2.50
N GLY A 47 -5.35 2.14 -1.88
CA GLY A 47 -6.13 1.04 -1.34
C GLY A 47 -7.63 1.26 -1.48
N ALA A 48 -8.37 0.21 -1.85
CA ALA A 48 -9.82 0.23 -2.04
C ALA A 48 -10.57 -0.33 -0.84
N LEU A 49 -11.36 0.49 -0.17
CA LEU A 49 -12.38 0.08 0.80
C LEU A 49 -13.65 -0.30 0.03
N ILE A 50 -13.69 -1.54 -0.48
CA ILE A 50 -14.85 -2.05 -1.24
C ILE A 50 -15.90 -2.57 -0.24
N ILE A 51 -17.01 -1.83 -0.15
CA ILE A 51 -18.05 -2.06 0.85
C ILE A 51 -19.31 -2.59 0.16
N SER A 52 -19.79 -3.71 0.65
CA SER A 52 -21.08 -4.28 0.28
C SER A 52 -22.04 -4.31 1.48
N ARG A 53 -23.29 -4.71 1.26
CA ARG A 53 -24.27 -4.96 2.35
C ARG A 53 -23.80 -6.04 3.33
N LYS A 54 -22.88 -6.92 2.91
CA LYS A 54 -22.35 -8.01 3.75
C LYS A 54 -21.10 -7.62 4.54
N GLY A 55 -20.45 -6.50 4.20
CA GLY A 55 -19.23 -6.04 4.86
C GLY A 55 -18.16 -5.51 3.88
N LEU A 56 -16.94 -5.46 4.37
CA LEU A 56 -15.74 -5.01 3.67
C LEU A 56 -15.03 -6.20 3.01
N LEU A 57 -14.61 -6.03 1.74
CA LEU A 57 -13.74 -7.01 1.08
C LEU A 57 -12.33 -6.90 1.65
N LEU A 58 -11.80 -8.02 2.06
CA LEU A 58 -10.43 -8.20 2.52
C LEU A 58 -9.74 -9.30 1.71
N LEU A 59 -8.45 -9.10 1.44
CA LEU A 59 -7.57 -10.04 0.76
C LEU A 59 -6.60 -10.62 1.78
N GLU A 60 -6.47 -11.93 1.83
CA GLU A 60 -5.43 -12.60 2.61
C GLU A 60 -4.14 -12.63 1.77
N ARG A 61 -3.06 -12.07 2.29
CA ARG A 61 -1.78 -11.92 1.59
C ARG A 61 -1.05 -13.25 1.45
N GLU A 62 -0.59 -13.58 0.24
CA GLU A 62 0.23 -14.77 0.00
C GLU A 62 1.74 -14.50 0.13
N LYS A 63 2.17 -13.23 -0.04
CA LYS A 63 3.59 -12.85 -0.01
C LYS A 63 3.95 -11.90 1.13
N GLU A 64 5.24 -11.88 1.48
CA GLU A 64 5.79 -10.91 2.43
C GLU A 64 5.78 -9.47 1.84
N PRO A 65 5.73 -8.44 2.67
CA PRO A 65 5.60 -8.48 4.14
C PRO A 65 4.17 -8.85 4.56
N ALA A 66 4.06 -9.38 5.78
CA ALA A 66 2.78 -9.69 6.45
C ALA A 66 1.94 -10.79 5.75
N ARG A 67 2.59 -11.84 5.22
CA ARG A 67 1.93 -13.03 4.70
C ARG A 67 0.92 -13.60 5.71
N GLY A 68 -0.26 -14.00 5.23
CA GLY A 68 -1.34 -14.55 6.05
C GLY A 68 -2.16 -13.49 6.80
N LYS A 69 -1.80 -12.21 6.71
CA LYS A 69 -2.64 -11.10 7.19
C LYS A 69 -3.54 -10.57 6.08
N PHE A 70 -4.55 -9.81 6.49
CA PHE A 70 -5.49 -9.20 5.55
C PHE A 70 -5.03 -7.81 5.10
N SER A 71 -5.21 -7.53 3.81
CA SER A 71 -5.06 -6.21 3.20
C SER A 71 -6.33 -5.81 2.44
N LEU A 72 -6.32 -4.59 1.95
CA LEU A 72 -7.30 -4.11 0.96
C LEU A 72 -6.74 -4.33 -0.45
N PRO A 73 -7.58 -4.44 -1.49
CA PRO A 73 -7.10 -4.33 -2.87
C PRO A 73 -6.32 -3.04 -3.07
N GLY A 74 -5.14 -3.12 -3.70
CA GLY A 74 -4.32 -1.95 -3.94
C GLY A 74 -2.82 -2.20 -3.83
N GLY A 75 -2.04 -1.23 -4.29
CA GLY A 75 -0.58 -1.30 -4.34
C GLY A 75 0.08 0.04 -4.63
N PHE A 76 1.30 -0.01 -5.14
CA PHE A 76 2.04 1.19 -5.50
C PHE A 76 1.51 1.83 -6.77
N VAL A 77 1.61 3.15 -6.83
CA VAL A 77 1.32 3.93 -8.03
C VAL A 77 2.54 3.88 -8.96
N ASP A 78 2.33 3.47 -10.20
CA ASP A 78 3.38 3.40 -11.20
C ASP A 78 3.65 4.76 -11.85
N PRO A 79 4.87 4.98 -12.39
CA PRO A 79 5.20 6.21 -13.10
C PRO A 79 4.23 6.49 -14.26
N GLY A 80 3.58 7.65 -14.20
CA GLY A 80 2.64 8.10 -15.22
C GLY A 80 1.18 7.77 -14.93
N GLU A 81 0.89 7.05 -13.85
CA GLU A 81 -0.49 6.79 -13.41
C GLU A 81 -1.03 7.89 -12.48
N THR A 82 -2.32 8.15 -12.57
CA THR A 82 -3.08 8.82 -11.51
C THR A 82 -3.41 7.83 -10.40
N LEU A 83 -3.82 8.32 -9.22
CA LEU A 83 -4.21 7.47 -8.09
C LEU A 83 -5.37 6.54 -8.45
N GLU A 84 -6.34 7.07 -9.21
CA GLU A 84 -7.51 6.30 -9.65
C GLU A 84 -7.13 5.23 -10.66
N GLU A 85 -6.21 5.52 -11.60
CA GLU A 85 -5.73 4.55 -12.58
C GLU A 85 -4.98 3.40 -11.90
N ALA A 86 -4.08 3.71 -10.97
CA ALA A 86 -3.39 2.72 -10.17
C ALA A 86 -4.37 1.83 -9.41
N LEU A 87 -5.38 2.42 -8.73
CA LEU A 87 -6.36 1.65 -7.97
C LEU A 87 -7.20 0.74 -8.84
N LEU A 88 -7.62 1.20 -10.02
CA LEU A 88 -8.39 0.38 -10.98
C LEU A 88 -7.56 -0.77 -11.53
N ARG A 89 -6.27 -0.53 -11.86
CA ARG A 89 -5.32 -1.56 -12.31
C ARG A 89 -5.15 -2.63 -11.23
N GLU A 90 -4.87 -2.23 -9.99
CA GLU A 90 -4.68 -3.17 -8.87
C GLU A 90 -5.93 -4.00 -8.60
N CYS A 91 -7.12 -3.41 -8.65
CA CYS A 91 -8.37 -4.15 -8.53
C CYS A 91 -8.55 -5.19 -9.67
N GLU A 92 -8.13 -4.86 -10.90
CA GLU A 92 -8.19 -5.80 -12.01
C GLU A 92 -7.14 -6.91 -11.88
N GLU A 93 -5.91 -6.58 -11.48
CA GLU A 93 -4.80 -7.52 -11.34
C GLU A 93 -5.02 -8.49 -10.16
N GLU A 94 -5.32 -7.97 -8.98
CA GLU A 94 -5.41 -8.79 -7.77
C GLU A 94 -6.71 -9.62 -7.68
N ILE A 95 -7.84 -9.05 -8.14
CA ILE A 95 -9.17 -9.66 -7.93
C ILE A 95 -10.01 -9.79 -9.22
N GLY A 96 -9.46 -9.46 -10.40
CA GLY A 96 -10.16 -9.56 -11.69
C GLY A 96 -11.38 -8.65 -11.81
N TRP A 97 -11.45 -7.60 -10.98
CA TRP A 97 -12.62 -6.74 -10.93
C TRP A 97 -12.40 -5.38 -11.57
N LYS A 98 -13.19 -5.10 -12.60
CA LYS A 98 -13.21 -3.80 -13.29
C LYS A 98 -14.17 -2.85 -12.61
N ALA A 99 -13.63 -2.03 -11.71
CA ALA A 99 -14.41 -0.99 -11.06
C ALA A 99 -14.67 0.21 -11.99
N ASP A 100 -15.81 0.87 -11.81
CA ASP A 100 -16.07 2.14 -12.50
C ASP A 100 -15.31 3.28 -11.80
N ARG A 101 -14.51 4.05 -12.54
CA ARG A 101 -13.79 5.23 -12.02
C ARG A 101 -14.73 6.21 -11.29
N LYS A 102 -15.97 6.33 -11.73
CA LYS A 102 -16.97 7.22 -11.10
C LYS A 102 -17.43 6.75 -9.72
N ALA A 103 -17.20 5.49 -9.37
CA ALA A 103 -17.55 4.94 -8.07
C ALA A 103 -16.45 5.17 -7.03
N LEU A 104 -15.29 5.71 -7.41
CA LEU A 104 -14.18 5.99 -6.50
C LEU A 104 -14.46 7.28 -5.72
N GLU A 105 -14.63 7.16 -4.42
CA GLU A 105 -14.75 8.29 -3.50
C GLU A 105 -13.50 8.37 -2.64
N TYR A 106 -12.70 9.46 -2.76
CA TYR A 106 -11.57 9.68 -1.84
C TYR A 106 -12.07 9.65 -0.39
N PHE A 107 -11.35 8.92 0.46
CA PHE A 107 -11.73 8.78 1.85
C PHE A 107 -10.72 9.38 2.83
N CYS A 108 -9.49 8.91 2.79
CA CYS A 108 -8.43 9.38 3.69
C CYS A 108 -7.04 9.01 3.14
N SER A 109 -6.01 9.54 3.79
CA SER A 109 -4.63 9.09 3.57
C SER A 109 -3.89 9.00 4.90
N PHE A 110 -2.95 8.06 4.99
CA PHE A 110 -2.10 7.87 6.16
C PHE A 110 -0.65 7.57 5.76
N PRO A 111 0.32 8.07 6.54
CA PRO A 111 1.70 7.62 6.38
C PRO A 111 1.81 6.15 6.82
N ASN A 112 2.68 5.44 6.13
CA ASN A 112 2.99 4.05 6.45
C ASN A 112 4.46 3.75 6.15
N THR A 113 4.92 2.57 6.51
CA THR A 113 6.20 2.02 6.12
C THR A 113 6.01 0.66 5.47
N TYR A 114 6.74 0.41 4.40
CA TYR A 114 6.71 -0.84 3.67
C TYR A 114 8.12 -1.36 3.46
N ARG A 115 8.43 -2.52 4.06
CA ARG A 115 9.71 -3.16 3.86
C ARG A 115 9.64 -4.10 2.66
N TYR A 116 10.37 -3.75 1.61
CA TYR A 116 10.55 -4.63 0.46
C TYR A 116 11.99 -5.09 0.40
N LYS A 117 12.21 -6.39 0.58
CA LYS A 117 13.54 -6.96 0.78
C LYS A 117 14.27 -6.21 1.91
N GLU A 118 15.41 -5.59 1.61
CA GLU A 118 16.23 -4.88 2.61
C GLU A 118 15.91 -3.38 2.70
N VAL A 119 15.10 -2.86 1.76
CA VAL A 119 14.77 -1.43 1.69
C VAL A 119 13.48 -1.14 2.46
N LEU A 120 13.55 -0.20 3.39
CA LEU A 120 12.38 0.35 4.04
C LEU A 120 11.89 1.58 3.26
N TYR A 121 10.73 1.46 2.65
CA TYR A 121 10.07 2.58 1.99
C TYR A 121 9.16 3.30 2.99
N TYR A 122 9.22 4.63 2.97
CA TYR A 122 8.15 5.45 3.52
C TYR A 122 7.07 5.55 2.46
N THR A 123 5.81 5.35 2.84
CA THR A 123 4.69 5.48 1.92
C THR A 123 3.67 6.49 2.42
N CYS A 124 2.96 7.08 1.47
CA CYS A 124 1.71 7.77 1.71
C CYS A 124 0.62 6.92 1.08
N ASP A 125 -0.17 6.25 1.92
CA ASP A 125 -1.22 5.35 1.46
C ASP A 125 -2.54 6.11 1.38
N ILE A 126 -3.12 6.16 0.18
CA ILE A 126 -4.37 6.86 -0.14
C ILE A 126 -5.49 5.85 -0.26
N PHE A 127 -6.60 6.09 0.43
CA PHE A 127 -7.73 5.17 0.47
C PHE A 127 -8.96 5.77 -0.20
N TYR A 128 -9.60 4.96 -1.05
CA TYR A 128 -10.88 5.26 -1.68
C TYR A 128 -11.95 4.31 -1.17
N ILE A 129 -13.18 4.81 -1.01
CA ILE A 129 -14.37 3.99 -0.78
C ILE A 129 -15.01 3.67 -2.12
N ILE A 130 -15.41 2.41 -2.28
CA ILE A 130 -16.23 1.94 -3.39
C ILE A 130 -17.42 1.18 -2.80
N LYS A 131 -18.63 1.72 -2.99
CA LYS A 131 -19.88 1.09 -2.54
C LYS A 131 -20.40 0.18 -3.64
N GLN A 132 -20.54 -1.12 -3.34
CA GLN A 132 -20.97 -2.13 -4.30
C GLN A 132 -21.93 -3.13 -3.65
N ASP A 133 -23.21 -2.88 -3.77
CA ASP A 133 -24.27 -3.64 -3.09
C ASP A 133 -24.31 -5.14 -3.42
N THR A 134 -23.93 -5.52 -4.63
CA THR A 134 -24.06 -6.87 -5.19
C THR A 134 -22.70 -7.55 -5.41
N PHE A 135 -21.71 -7.23 -4.58
CA PHE A 135 -20.40 -7.80 -4.72
C PHE A 135 -20.35 -9.26 -4.23
N ASP A 136 -19.96 -10.19 -5.09
CA ASP A 136 -19.81 -11.61 -4.75
C ASP A 136 -18.34 -12.04 -4.86
N ALA A 137 -17.67 -12.13 -3.70
CA ALA A 137 -16.27 -12.53 -3.63
C ALA A 137 -16.01 -13.96 -4.17
N ALA A 138 -17.02 -14.84 -4.17
CA ALA A 138 -16.85 -16.21 -4.65
C ALA A 138 -16.63 -16.32 -6.17
N ASN A 139 -17.06 -15.32 -6.92
CA ASN A 139 -16.95 -15.27 -8.38
C ASN A 139 -15.80 -14.40 -8.88
N LEU A 140 -15.01 -13.84 -7.97
CA LEU A 140 -13.83 -13.06 -8.35
C LEU A 140 -12.64 -13.96 -8.66
N TYR A 141 -11.87 -13.56 -9.67
CA TYR A 141 -10.51 -14.04 -9.86
C TYR A 141 -9.67 -13.58 -8.67
N ARG A 142 -8.61 -14.29 -8.40
CA ARG A 142 -7.54 -13.84 -7.51
C ARG A 142 -6.20 -14.18 -8.11
N ASP A 143 -5.23 -13.28 -8.03
CA ASP A 143 -3.87 -13.63 -8.38
C ASP A 143 -3.30 -14.56 -7.28
N PRO A 144 -3.03 -15.84 -7.59
CA PRO A 144 -2.54 -16.79 -6.60
C PRO A 144 -1.14 -16.48 -6.08
N LEU A 145 -0.39 -15.59 -6.73
CA LEU A 145 0.94 -15.17 -6.30
C LEU A 145 0.89 -14.08 -5.23
N GLU A 146 -0.23 -13.34 -5.16
CA GLU A 146 -0.40 -12.22 -4.25
C GLU A 146 -1.47 -12.45 -3.18
N VAL A 147 -2.53 -13.18 -3.53
CA VAL A 147 -3.74 -13.34 -2.74
C VAL A 147 -4.06 -14.82 -2.51
N SER A 148 -4.02 -15.28 -1.27
CA SER A 148 -4.38 -16.65 -0.92
C SER A 148 -5.90 -16.85 -0.79
N SER A 149 -6.63 -15.85 -0.26
CA SER A 149 -8.08 -15.90 -0.15
C SER A 149 -8.73 -14.52 -0.22
N LEU A 150 -10.02 -14.49 -0.62
CA LEU A 150 -10.88 -13.32 -0.60
C LEU A 150 -11.99 -13.52 0.40
N ARG A 151 -12.26 -12.52 1.25
CA ARG A 151 -13.33 -12.58 2.26
C ARG A 151 -14.10 -11.27 2.32
N ILE A 152 -15.43 -11.36 2.40
CA ILE A 152 -16.24 -10.22 2.82
C ILE A 152 -16.51 -10.40 4.31
N VAL A 153 -15.97 -9.47 5.10
CA VAL A 153 -16.04 -9.51 6.57
C VAL A 153 -17.01 -8.43 7.04
N PRO A 154 -18.05 -8.79 7.84
CA PRO A 154 -18.93 -7.79 8.44
C PRO A 154 -18.12 -6.74 9.20
N LEU A 155 -18.49 -5.47 9.06
CA LEU A 155 -17.72 -4.37 9.65
C LEU A 155 -17.52 -4.52 11.17
N THR A 156 -18.48 -5.11 11.86
CA THR A 156 -18.44 -5.37 13.31
C THR A 156 -17.52 -6.52 13.72
N GLU A 157 -17.08 -7.34 12.77
CA GLU A 157 -16.24 -8.51 13.01
C GLU A 157 -14.77 -8.29 12.60
N ILE A 158 -14.44 -7.12 12.05
CA ILE A 158 -13.07 -6.81 11.63
C ILE A 158 -12.20 -6.60 12.86
N GLN A 159 -11.17 -7.45 12.98
CA GLN A 159 -10.17 -7.35 14.04
C GLN A 159 -8.94 -6.61 13.51
N SER A 160 -8.62 -5.48 14.10
CA SER A 160 -7.54 -4.58 13.66
C SER A 160 -6.18 -5.27 13.57
N GLU A 161 -5.88 -6.18 14.50
CA GLU A 161 -4.63 -6.93 14.57
C GLU A 161 -4.43 -7.92 13.42
N THR A 162 -5.51 -8.30 12.74
CA THR A 162 -5.43 -9.18 11.55
C THR A 162 -5.04 -8.42 10.29
N LEU A 163 -5.17 -7.08 10.29
CA LEU A 163 -4.81 -6.24 9.16
C LEU A 163 -3.29 -6.05 9.06
N ALA A 164 -2.77 -6.11 7.84
CA ALA A 164 -1.34 -6.14 7.55
C ALA A 164 -0.62 -4.83 7.92
N PHE A 165 -1.19 -3.69 7.53
CA PHE A 165 -0.52 -2.40 7.56
C PHE A 165 -1.18 -1.43 8.53
N GLU A 166 -0.36 -0.56 9.13
CA GLU A 166 -0.83 0.45 10.09
C GLU A 166 -1.78 1.46 9.43
N SER A 167 -1.48 1.89 8.21
CA SER A 167 -2.35 2.77 7.41
C SER A 167 -3.73 2.14 7.17
N THR A 168 -3.75 0.84 6.80
CA THR A 168 -5.00 0.07 6.62
C THR A 168 -5.80 -0.01 7.93
N ARG A 169 -5.14 -0.25 9.06
CA ARG A 169 -5.81 -0.25 10.37
C ARG A 169 -6.48 1.08 10.69
N LYS A 170 -5.76 2.18 10.41
CA LYS A 170 -6.29 3.55 10.62
C LYS A 170 -7.46 3.86 9.69
N ALA A 171 -7.35 3.49 8.41
CA ALA A 171 -8.42 3.70 7.43
C ALA A 171 -9.68 2.91 7.80
N VAL A 172 -9.55 1.63 8.16
CA VAL A 172 -10.66 0.80 8.61
C VAL A 172 -11.26 1.33 9.92
N ALA A 173 -10.43 1.72 10.89
CA ALA A 173 -10.92 2.30 12.14
C ALA A 173 -11.70 3.62 11.91
N MET A 174 -11.28 4.43 10.94
CA MET A 174 -12.01 5.64 10.53
C MET A 174 -13.35 5.28 9.87
N LEU A 175 -13.36 4.25 8.99
CA LEU A 175 -14.57 3.74 8.35
C LEU A 175 -15.61 3.27 9.37
N LEU A 176 -15.18 2.52 10.39
CA LEU A 176 -16.06 2.01 11.44
C LEU A 176 -16.74 3.14 12.24
N LYS A 177 -16.02 4.26 12.45
CA LYS A 177 -16.58 5.44 13.15
C LYS A 177 -17.60 6.22 12.32
N THR A 178 -17.50 6.18 10.98
CA THR A 178 -18.40 6.91 10.09
C THR A 178 -19.68 6.13 9.77
N ASN A 179 -19.70 4.83 10.03
CA ASN A 179 -20.85 3.93 9.77
C ASN A 179 -21.53 3.42 11.06
N GLY A 180 -21.15 3.87 12.23
CA GLY A 180 -21.79 3.64 13.54
C GLY A 180 -22.48 4.87 14.04
#